data_fb4b554ef6fc233736fe564a1090e97f
#
_entry.id   fb4b554ef6fc233736fe564a1090e97f
#
_cell.length_a   1.000
_cell.length_b   1.000
_cell.length_c   1.000
_cell.angle_alpha   90.00
_cell.angle_beta   90.00
_cell.angle_gamma   90.00
#
_symmetry.space_group_name_H-M   'P 1'
#
loop_
_entity.id
_entity.type
_entity.pdbx_description
1 polymer ?
#
loop_
_entity_poly.entity_id
_entity_poly.type
_entity_poly.pdbx_seq_one_letter_code
_entity_poly.pdbx_strand_id
1 'polypeptide(L)'
;MVKYGDAPLDRTFAALADPTRRALLARLAEQPDLSISALAEPFAVSLPAIMKHLDVLSDAGLVARTKSGRTVTCRLKAAPMHDAIAWLNRYERYWSEALSRLADFLEEEESCPSKPKSDQASPSSASSRRRPPKSSRRGPTRKR
;
A
#
# COMPACT_ATOMS: atom_id res chain seq x y z
N MET A 1 -19.26 -26.67 11.71
CA MET A 1 -19.01 -25.57 12.66
C MET A 1 -17.79 -24.80 12.17
N VAL A 2 -17.99 -23.64 11.62
CA VAL A 2 -16.87 -22.77 11.20
C VAL A 2 -16.28 -22.19 12.48
N LYS A 3 -15.08 -22.62 12.86
CA LYS A 3 -14.32 -21.96 13.95
C LYS A 3 -13.87 -20.58 13.42
N TYR A 4 -14.74 -19.60 13.59
CA TYR A 4 -14.30 -18.21 13.52
C TYR A 4 -13.52 -17.92 14.80
N GLY A 5 -12.22 -17.63 14.64
CA GLY A 5 -11.49 -17.00 15.70
C GLY A 5 -10.23 -17.74 16.13
N ASP A 6 -9.15 -17.44 15.46
CA ASP A 6 -7.89 -17.29 16.16
C ASP A 6 -7.97 -15.97 16.92
N ALA A 7 -8.60 -15.98 18.10
CA ALA A 7 -8.79 -14.78 18.92
C ALA A 7 -7.50 -13.95 19.14
N PRO A 8 -6.29 -14.54 19.19
CA PRO A 8 -5.03 -13.80 19.19
C PRO A 8 -4.77 -13.05 17.88
N LEU A 9 -5.04 -13.68 16.73
CA LEU A 9 -4.83 -13.08 15.42
C LEU A 9 -5.77 -11.91 15.17
N ASP A 10 -7.05 -12.07 15.53
CA ASP A 10 -8.06 -11.00 15.43
C ASP A 10 -7.66 -9.78 16.26
N ARG A 11 -7.16 -9.98 17.49
CA ARG A 11 -6.66 -8.89 18.33
C ARG A 11 -5.44 -8.20 17.71
N THR A 12 -4.54 -8.96 17.09
CA THR A 12 -3.36 -8.41 16.42
C THR A 12 -3.78 -7.51 15.26
N PHE A 13 -4.66 -7.98 14.38
CA PHE A 13 -5.15 -7.17 13.26
C PHE A 13 -5.95 -5.96 13.72
N ALA A 14 -6.82 -6.11 14.73
CA ALA A 14 -7.55 -4.99 15.30
C ALA A 14 -6.62 -3.95 15.92
N ALA A 15 -5.56 -4.38 16.62
CA ALA A 15 -4.55 -3.48 17.16
C ALA A 15 -3.77 -2.74 16.07
N LEU A 16 -3.44 -3.40 14.97
CA LEU A 16 -2.72 -2.83 13.84
C LEU A 16 -3.59 -1.95 12.91
N ALA A 17 -4.89 -1.98 13.04
CA ALA A 17 -5.80 -1.21 12.19
C ALA A 17 -5.70 0.32 12.41
N ASP A 18 -5.23 0.76 13.56
CA ASP A 18 -5.12 2.19 13.92
C ASP A 18 -3.75 2.76 13.56
N PRO A 19 -3.67 3.93 12.91
CA PRO A 19 -2.39 4.53 12.50
C PRO A 19 -1.52 4.98 13.67
N THR A 20 -2.11 5.46 14.75
CA THR A 20 -1.37 5.89 15.96
C THR A 20 -0.71 4.69 16.62
N ARG A 21 -1.40 3.56 16.70
CA ARG A 21 -0.83 2.32 17.26
C ARG A 21 0.32 1.80 16.41
N ARG A 22 0.21 1.85 15.07
CA ARG A 22 1.32 1.49 14.18
C ARG A 22 2.53 2.41 14.36
N ALA A 23 2.32 3.71 14.53
CA ALA A 23 3.39 4.67 14.78
C ALA A 23 4.09 4.45 16.14
N LEU A 24 3.32 4.10 17.18
CA LEU A 24 3.90 3.71 18.48
C LEU A 24 4.77 2.45 18.38
N LEU A 25 4.31 1.44 17.64
CA LEU A 25 5.09 0.22 17.41
C LEU A 25 6.35 0.48 16.59
N ALA A 26 6.30 1.32 15.55
CA ALA A 26 7.46 1.71 14.76
C ALA A 26 8.53 2.39 15.63
N ARG A 27 8.10 3.29 16.51
CA ARG A 27 9.01 3.95 17.44
C ARG A 27 9.66 2.97 18.44
N LEU A 28 8.90 2.00 18.95
CA LEU A 28 9.44 0.95 19.83
C LEU A 28 10.37 -0.04 19.10
N ALA A 29 10.22 -0.18 17.79
CA ALA A 29 11.14 -0.97 16.97
C ALA A 29 12.49 -0.27 16.78
N GLU A 30 12.47 1.06 16.66
CA GLU A 30 13.69 1.87 16.54
C GLU A 30 14.40 2.06 17.88
N GLN A 31 13.63 2.26 18.94
CA GLN A 31 14.15 2.52 20.28
C GLN A 31 13.43 1.62 21.29
N PRO A 32 14.04 0.50 21.68
CA PRO A 32 13.46 -0.38 22.71
C PRO A 32 13.51 0.29 24.10
N ASP A 33 12.60 -0.14 24.97
CA ASP A 33 12.54 0.28 26.37
C ASP A 33 12.29 1.78 26.60
N LEU A 34 11.41 2.38 25.79
CA LEU A 34 10.99 3.75 26.01
C LEU A 34 10.02 3.87 27.18
N SER A 35 10.16 4.94 27.97
CA SER A 35 9.13 5.33 28.93
C SER A 35 7.86 5.79 28.19
N ILE A 36 6.71 5.67 28.83
CA ILE A 36 5.44 6.10 28.22
C ILE A 36 5.48 7.58 27.83
N SER A 37 6.11 8.43 28.66
CA SER A 37 6.24 9.86 28.37
C SER A 37 7.13 10.11 27.15
N ALA A 38 8.28 9.44 27.05
CA ALA A 38 9.18 9.55 25.90
C ALA A 38 8.53 8.98 24.63
N LEU A 39 7.75 7.92 24.75
CA LEU A 39 7.01 7.34 23.65
C LEU A 39 5.91 8.27 23.13
N ALA A 40 5.25 8.99 24.02
CA ALA A 40 4.16 9.94 23.70
C ALA A 40 4.63 11.27 23.10
N GLU A 41 5.87 11.67 23.37
CA GLU A 41 6.41 12.99 23.05
C GLU A 41 6.16 13.49 21.61
N PRO A 42 6.37 12.69 20.54
CA PRO A 42 6.20 13.17 19.17
C PRO A 42 4.74 13.17 18.69
N PHE A 43 3.80 12.69 19.52
CA PHE A 43 2.40 12.60 19.13
C PHE A 43 1.61 13.82 19.64
N ALA A 44 0.85 14.45 18.74
CA ALA A 44 -0.08 15.54 19.09
C ALA A 44 -1.37 15.02 19.76
N VAL A 45 -1.22 14.06 20.68
CA VAL A 45 -2.32 13.38 21.37
C VAL A 45 -2.05 13.42 22.87
N SER A 46 -3.09 13.51 23.67
CA SER A 46 -2.96 13.50 25.12
C SER A 46 -2.37 12.20 25.66
N LEU A 47 -1.65 12.29 26.78
CA LEU A 47 -1.07 11.10 27.43
C LEU A 47 -2.14 10.05 27.78
N PRO A 48 -3.34 10.39 28.30
CA PRO A 48 -4.40 9.39 28.49
C PRO A 48 -4.84 8.69 27.21
N ALA A 49 -4.84 9.38 26.05
CA ALA A 49 -5.15 8.76 24.77
C ALA A 49 -4.06 7.77 24.35
N ILE A 50 -2.78 8.13 24.52
CA ILE A 50 -1.65 7.22 24.29
C ILE A 50 -1.75 5.99 25.19
N MET A 51 -2.12 6.16 26.46
CA MET A 51 -2.31 5.04 27.38
C MET A 51 -3.36 4.05 26.88
N LYS A 52 -4.49 4.52 26.34
CA LYS A 52 -5.53 3.67 25.75
C LYS A 52 -5.01 2.88 24.54
N HIS A 53 -4.20 3.51 23.67
CA HIS A 53 -3.57 2.83 22.55
C HIS A 53 -2.59 1.75 23.02
N LEU A 54 -1.82 2.04 24.07
CA LEU A 54 -0.90 1.08 24.67
C LEU A 54 -1.64 -0.08 25.37
N ASP A 55 -2.82 0.17 25.96
CA ASP A 55 -3.66 -0.89 26.54
C ASP A 55 -4.09 -1.90 25.46
N VAL A 56 -4.60 -1.40 24.33
CA VAL A 56 -4.98 -2.26 23.18
C VAL A 56 -3.78 -3.05 22.65
N LEU A 57 -2.61 -2.42 22.51
CA LEU A 57 -1.39 -3.09 22.06
C LEU A 57 -0.89 -4.13 23.05
N SER A 58 -1.03 -3.88 24.36
CA SER A 58 -0.67 -4.85 25.42
C SER A 58 -1.63 -6.03 25.44
N ASP A 59 -2.94 -5.80 25.29
CA ASP A 59 -3.97 -6.84 25.23
C ASP A 59 -3.80 -7.75 24.02
N ALA A 60 -3.30 -7.19 22.90
CA ALA A 60 -2.91 -7.95 21.71
C ALA A 60 -1.55 -8.66 21.85
N GLY A 61 -0.82 -8.45 22.96
CA GLY A 61 0.50 -9.02 23.17
C GLY A 61 1.62 -8.39 22.34
N LEU A 62 1.38 -7.25 21.71
CA LEU A 62 2.34 -6.54 20.85
C LEU A 62 3.32 -5.66 21.63
N VAL A 63 2.94 -5.27 22.85
CA VAL A 63 3.75 -4.45 23.74
C VAL A 63 3.80 -5.07 25.13
N ALA A 64 5.00 -5.16 25.69
CA ALA A 64 5.21 -5.49 27.10
C ALA A 64 5.48 -4.19 27.86
N ARG A 65 4.87 -4.05 29.04
CA ARG A 65 5.13 -2.96 29.96
C ARG A 65 5.87 -3.48 31.19
N THR A 66 6.93 -2.81 31.56
CA THR A 66 7.70 -3.14 32.76
C THR A 66 7.75 -1.91 33.64
N LYS A 67 7.32 -2.07 34.89
CA LYS A 67 7.39 -1.01 35.88
C LYS A 67 8.73 -1.12 36.64
N SER A 68 9.48 -0.02 36.62
CA SER A 68 10.70 0.12 37.41
C SER A 68 10.60 1.40 38.24
N GLY A 69 10.36 1.23 39.54
CA GLY A 69 10.11 2.38 40.42
C GLY A 69 8.85 3.14 40.02
N ARG A 70 9.00 4.43 39.68
CA ARG A 70 7.91 5.31 39.21
C ARG A 70 7.76 5.34 37.70
N THR A 71 8.69 4.72 36.98
CA THR A 71 8.72 4.75 35.52
C THR A 71 8.16 3.43 34.97
N VAL A 72 7.30 3.54 33.95
CA VAL A 72 6.83 2.39 33.17
C VAL A 72 7.49 2.49 31.79
N THR A 73 8.24 1.44 31.44
CA THR A 73 8.86 1.29 30.11
C THR A 73 8.05 0.34 29.27
N CYS A 74 8.03 0.60 27.97
CA CYS A 74 7.36 -0.19 26.96
C CYS A 74 8.40 -0.83 26.05
N ARG A 75 8.17 -2.09 25.70
CA ARG A 75 8.99 -2.86 24.76
C ARG A 75 8.12 -3.56 23.73
N LEU A 76 8.54 -3.54 22.48
CA LEU A 76 7.89 -4.28 21.40
C LEU A 76 8.01 -5.79 21.62
N LYS A 77 6.92 -6.52 21.42
CA LYS A 77 6.86 -7.97 21.29
C LYS A 77 6.43 -8.34 19.88
N ALA A 78 7.34 -8.92 19.11
CA ALA A 78 7.11 -9.24 17.70
C ALA A 78 6.37 -10.57 17.47
N ALA A 79 6.21 -11.41 18.50
CA ALA A 79 5.61 -12.75 18.36
C ALA A 79 4.21 -12.74 17.70
N PRO A 80 3.25 -11.87 18.11
CA PRO A 80 1.95 -11.84 17.46
C PRO A 80 2.00 -11.35 16.01
N MET A 81 2.99 -10.52 15.65
CA MET A 81 3.21 -10.10 14.26
C MET A 81 3.69 -11.26 13.39
N HIS A 82 4.52 -12.14 13.95
CA HIS A 82 4.99 -13.33 13.24
C HIS A 82 3.81 -14.25 12.86
N ASP A 83 2.86 -14.44 13.76
CA ASP A 83 1.65 -15.23 13.49
C ASP A 83 0.78 -14.56 12.40
N ALA A 84 0.66 -13.24 12.44
CA ALA A 84 -0.06 -12.49 11.41
C ALA A 84 0.64 -12.61 10.04
N ILE A 85 1.97 -12.54 9.97
CA ILE A 85 2.74 -12.75 8.75
C ILE A 85 2.55 -14.18 8.24
N ALA A 86 2.61 -15.19 9.10
CA ALA A 86 2.38 -16.58 8.72
C ALA A 86 0.98 -16.79 8.13
N TRP A 87 -0.02 -16.08 8.65
CA TRP A 87 -1.37 -16.08 8.08
C TRP A 87 -1.42 -15.41 6.70
N LEU A 88 -0.80 -14.24 6.55
CA LEU A 88 -0.73 -13.51 5.28
C LEU A 88 0.02 -14.29 4.19
N ASN A 89 1.09 -15.00 4.55
CA ASN A 89 1.90 -15.79 3.61
C ASN A 89 1.12 -16.93 2.94
N ARG A 90 0.00 -17.38 3.53
CA ARG A 90 -0.90 -18.35 2.88
C ARG A 90 -1.50 -17.80 1.58
N TYR A 91 -1.56 -16.49 1.46
CA TYR A 91 -2.11 -15.79 0.29
C TYR A 91 -1.04 -15.26 -0.66
N GLU A 92 0.26 -15.41 -0.30
CA GLU A 92 1.40 -14.94 -1.10
C GLU A 92 1.37 -15.48 -2.53
N ARG A 93 0.99 -16.74 -2.72
CA ARG A 93 0.88 -17.35 -4.05
C ARG A 93 -0.02 -16.57 -5.02
N TYR A 94 -1.06 -15.92 -4.53
CA TYR A 94 -1.96 -15.12 -5.36
C TYR A 94 -1.29 -13.85 -5.90
N TRP A 95 -0.37 -13.29 -5.12
CA TRP A 95 0.41 -12.13 -5.52
C TRP A 95 1.59 -12.52 -6.40
N SER A 96 2.30 -13.59 -6.05
CA SER A 96 3.46 -14.10 -6.78
C SER A 96 3.09 -14.50 -8.21
N GLU A 97 1.99 -15.24 -8.40
CA GLU A 97 1.50 -15.62 -9.73
C GLU A 97 1.07 -14.40 -10.56
N ALA A 98 0.47 -13.39 -9.95
CA ALA A 98 0.08 -12.18 -10.64
C ALA A 98 1.30 -11.35 -11.05
N LEU A 99 2.31 -11.24 -10.20
CA LEU A 99 3.56 -10.54 -10.48
C LEU A 99 4.41 -11.27 -11.53
N SER A 100 4.47 -12.60 -11.48
CA SER A 100 5.16 -13.40 -12.52
C SER A 100 4.53 -13.18 -13.88
N ARG A 101 3.21 -13.24 -13.99
CA ARG A 101 2.51 -12.97 -15.26
C ARG A 101 2.77 -11.57 -15.79
N LEU A 102 2.87 -10.57 -14.91
CA LEU A 102 3.20 -9.21 -15.32
C LEU A 102 4.66 -9.10 -15.79
N ALA A 103 5.59 -9.75 -15.10
CA ALA A 103 7.00 -9.81 -15.51
C ALA A 103 7.16 -10.47 -16.87
N ASP A 104 6.52 -11.62 -17.09
CA ASP A 104 6.53 -12.33 -18.37
C ASP A 104 5.98 -11.44 -19.50
N PHE A 105 4.90 -10.70 -19.23
CA PHE A 105 4.31 -9.78 -20.20
C PHE A 105 5.25 -8.63 -20.57
N LEU A 106 5.97 -8.06 -19.61
CA LEU A 106 6.93 -6.99 -19.85
C LEU A 106 8.17 -7.47 -20.62
N GLU A 107 8.64 -8.69 -20.36
CA GLU A 107 9.75 -9.31 -21.10
C GLU A 107 9.38 -9.61 -22.55
N GLU A 108 8.12 -9.98 -22.82
CA GLU A 108 7.62 -10.18 -24.19
C GLU A 108 7.56 -8.87 -24.99
N GLU A 109 7.24 -7.74 -24.34
CA GLU A 109 7.27 -6.43 -25.02
C GLU A 109 8.68 -5.96 -25.35
N GLU A 110 9.68 -6.26 -24.52
CA GLU A 110 11.08 -5.91 -24.80
C GLU A 110 11.69 -6.80 -25.89
N SER A 111 11.18 -8.00 -26.09
CA SER A 111 11.70 -8.94 -27.11
C SER A 111 11.08 -8.77 -28.49
N CYS A 112 10.17 -7.83 -28.71
CA CYS A 112 9.73 -7.45 -30.03
C CYS A 112 10.85 -6.71 -30.77
N PRO A 113 11.51 -7.32 -31.78
CA PRO A 113 12.49 -6.61 -32.58
C PRO A 113 11.77 -5.49 -33.34
N SER A 114 12.13 -4.26 -33.04
CA SER A 114 11.74 -3.11 -33.82
C SER A 114 12.06 -3.40 -35.29
N LYS A 115 11.03 -3.53 -36.13
CA LYS A 115 11.19 -3.63 -37.57
C LYS A 115 12.02 -2.44 -38.03
N PRO A 116 13.11 -2.66 -38.79
CA PRO A 116 13.83 -1.55 -39.38
C PRO A 116 12.89 -0.84 -40.33
N LYS A 117 12.74 0.46 -40.19
CA LYS A 117 12.18 1.32 -41.19
C LYS A 117 13.03 1.18 -42.44
N SER A 118 12.54 0.45 -43.43
CA SER A 118 13.11 0.48 -44.76
C SER A 118 12.77 1.83 -45.36
N ASP A 119 13.78 2.70 -45.36
CA ASP A 119 13.86 3.79 -46.32
C ASP A 119 13.68 3.22 -47.71
N GLN A 120 12.62 3.59 -48.39
CA GLN A 120 12.62 3.64 -49.84
C GLN A 120 12.21 5.02 -50.30
N ALA A 121 13.26 5.71 -50.70
CA ALA A 121 13.22 6.95 -51.39
C ALA A 121 12.33 6.88 -52.66
N SER A 122 11.68 8.00 -52.90
CA SER A 122 11.01 8.39 -54.15
C SER A 122 11.91 8.22 -55.38
N PRO A 123 11.36 8.21 -56.60
CA PRO A 123 11.11 9.49 -57.20
C PRO A 123 9.91 9.61 -58.19
N SER A 124 9.44 10.83 -58.27
CA SER A 124 9.08 11.61 -59.45
C SER A 124 8.00 11.07 -60.41
N SER A 125 6.94 11.69 -60.59
CA SER A 125 6.62 12.79 -61.50
C SER A 125 5.12 12.90 -61.83
N ALA A 126 4.73 14.13 -61.93
CA ALA A 126 3.76 14.75 -62.84
C ALA A 126 2.24 14.68 -62.53
N SER A 127 1.77 15.84 -62.18
CA SER A 127 0.69 16.60 -62.83
C SER A 127 -0.70 15.99 -62.92
N SER A 128 -1.64 16.53 -62.23
CA SER A 128 -2.75 17.24 -62.89
C SER A 128 -3.77 17.77 -61.87
N ARG A 129 -4.01 19.03 -62.04
CA ARG A 129 -5.05 19.87 -61.47
C ARG A 129 -6.42 19.21 -61.38
N ARG A 130 -7.15 19.41 -60.29
CA ARG A 130 -8.50 19.99 -60.34
C ARG A 130 -8.93 20.50 -58.97
N ARG A 131 -9.44 21.72 -59.01
CA ARG A 131 -10.01 22.50 -57.90
C ARG A 131 -11.42 22.02 -57.53
N PRO A 132 -11.96 22.48 -56.38
CA PRO A 132 -13.18 21.99 -55.75
C PRO A 132 -14.43 22.71 -56.26
N PRO A 133 -15.61 22.33 -55.80
CA PRO A 133 -16.68 23.28 -55.57
C PRO A 133 -17.14 23.38 -54.12
N LYS A 134 -17.35 24.59 -53.75
CA LYS A 134 -18.06 25.10 -52.58
C LYS A 134 -19.54 24.76 -52.64
N SER A 135 -20.13 24.74 -51.49
CA SER A 135 -21.51 25.17 -51.23
C SER A 135 -22.17 24.24 -50.20
N SER A 136 -22.89 24.58 -49.21
CA SER A 136 -23.54 25.78 -48.77
C SER A 136 -24.38 25.38 -47.56
N ARG A 137 -24.28 26.15 -46.48
CA ARG A 137 -25.38 26.60 -45.59
C ARG A 137 -26.39 25.60 -45.04
N ARG A 138 -26.57 25.55 -43.77
CA ARG A 138 -27.64 26.14 -42.92
C ARG A 138 -27.65 25.50 -41.55
N GLY A 139 -27.47 26.31 -40.54
CA GLY A 139 -28.09 26.02 -39.21
C GLY A 139 -29.49 26.65 -39.17
N PRO A 140 -30.08 26.95 -38.00
CA PRO A 140 -30.07 26.40 -36.65
C PRO A 140 -31.49 26.14 -36.13
N THR A 141 -31.70 25.57 -34.95
CA THR A 141 -32.85 25.81 -34.01
C THR A 141 -32.71 24.86 -32.81
N ARG A 142 -32.50 25.29 -31.65
CA ARG A 142 -33.24 25.92 -30.55
C ARG A 142 -34.67 25.38 -30.35
N LYS A 143 -34.90 24.82 -29.20
CA LYS A 143 -36.06 24.81 -28.27
C LYS A 143 -36.11 23.47 -27.53
N ARG A 144 -36.24 23.40 -26.34
CA ARG A 144 -36.74 23.85 -25.01
C ARG A 144 -36.31 22.80 -23.99
#